data_08eeb36c8cef8cab1b1693ecba75edf6
#
_entry.id   08eeb36c8cef8cab1b1693ecba75edf6
#
_cell.length_a   1.000
_cell.length_b   1.000
_cell.length_c   1.000
_cell.angle_alpha   90.00
_cell.angle_beta   90.00
_cell.angle_gamma   90.00
#
_symmetry.space_group_name_H-M   'P 1'
#
loop_
_entity.id
_entity.type
_entity.pdbx_description
1 polymer ?
#
loop_
_entity_poly.entity_id
_entity_poly.type
_entity_poly.pdbx_seq_one_letter_code
_entity_poly.pdbx_strand_id
1 'polypeptide(L)'
;QAPEAGADEADTDETQQAAEETLEVVEESASEEALEAEEEALVLALADTEVEAREWKYKEGQHYFRLMPAQPTVGGADKIEVAESFMYSCPHCFTLEPYMQKWLETKDPGVRFVRIPAVFNRLAMMHAQTYYTAELLENNGMIADLAEFNNAAVIEYHNRGNRLTRIDAIQKLFERFNVSAEEFDKAWNSFPVDQKMRVGADLVRRYGITSVPTIVVNGKYRTSAADAGGYDELLELIDE
;
A
#
# COMPACT_ATOMS: atom_id res chain seq x y z
N GLN A 1 -36.27 -50.96 -23.88
CA GLN A 1 -37.35 -51.07 -24.85
C GLN A 1 -37.60 -49.67 -25.42
N ALA A 2 -37.11 -49.45 -26.63
CA ALA A 2 -37.67 -48.49 -27.60
C ALA A 2 -38.92 -49.09 -28.26
N PRO A 3 -39.75 -48.37 -28.99
CA PRO A 3 -39.58 -48.11 -30.42
C PRO A 3 -39.92 -46.67 -30.80
N GLU A 4 -39.21 -46.09 -31.77
CA GLU A 4 -39.38 -46.06 -33.22
C GLU A 4 -40.68 -45.48 -33.73
N ALA A 5 -40.53 -44.41 -34.46
CA ALA A 5 -40.73 -44.13 -35.87
C ALA A 5 -42.09 -43.57 -36.26
N GLY A 6 -42.05 -42.60 -37.16
CA GLY A 6 -43.14 -42.17 -37.99
C GLY A 6 -42.86 -40.89 -38.74
N ALA A 7 -42.24 -41.00 -39.88
CA ALA A 7 -42.14 -39.97 -40.90
C ALA A 7 -43.54 -39.81 -41.58
N ASP A 8 -43.88 -38.60 -42.06
CA ASP A 8 -44.55 -38.45 -43.34
C ASP A 8 -44.29 -37.11 -43.99
N GLU A 9 -43.93 -37.16 -45.24
CA GLU A 9 -43.67 -36.09 -46.19
C GLU A 9 -45.01 -35.60 -46.79
N ALA A 10 -45.03 -34.35 -47.21
CA ALA A 10 -45.65 -33.84 -48.45
C ALA A 10 -45.50 -32.29 -48.44
N ASP A 11 -44.63 -31.71 -49.22
CA ASP A 11 -44.70 -31.32 -50.64
C ASP A 11 -45.92 -30.45 -50.99
N THR A 12 -45.63 -29.21 -51.35
CA THR A 12 -46.07 -28.48 -52.55
C THR A 12 -45.64 -27.00 -52.43
N ASP A 13 -44.68 -26.68 -53.17
CA ASP A 13 -44.49 -25.73 -54.28
C ASP A 13 -45.68 -24.74 -54.51
N GLU A 14 -45.38 -23.49 -54.52
CA GLU A 14 -45.63 -22.52 -55.58
C GLU A 14 -45.39 -21.05 -55.16
N THR A 15 -44.58 -20.50 -55.96
CA THR A 15 -44.61 -19.19 -56.61
C THR A 15 -43.93 -18.01 -55.92
N GLN A 16 -42.80 -17.76 -56.49
CA GLN A 16 -42.13 -16.49 -56.72
C GLN A 16 -43.12 -15.32 -56.87
N GLN A 17 -42.81 -14.22 -56.18
CA GLN A 17 -42.74 -12.93 -56.84
C GLN A 17 -41.97 -11.89 -55.95
N ALA A 18 -40.94 -11.39 -56.54
CA ALA A 18 -40.09 -10.28 -56.30
C ALA A 18 -40.74 -9.11 -55.54
N ALA A 19 -40.04 -8.66 -54.52
CA ALA A 19 -39.85 -7.23 -54.24
C ALA A 19 -38.39 -7.07 -53.77
N GLU A 20 -37.55 -6.76 -54.75
CA GLU A 20 -36.30 -6.10 -54.51
C GLU A 20 -36.60 -4.71 -53.92
N GLU A 21 -36.63 -4.57 -52.63
CA GLU A 21 -36.41 -3.29 -51.97
C GLU A 21 -34.90 -3.08 -51.87
N THR A 22 -34.40 -2.32 -52.82
CA THR A 22 -33.07 -1.70 -52.79
C THR A 22 -32.97 -0.83 -51.53
N LEU A 23 -32.35 -1.36 -50.48
CA LEU A 23 -31.76 -0.56 -49.43
C LEU A 23 -30.61 0.21 -50.07
N GLU A 24 -30.85 1.45 -50.45
CA GLU A 24 -29.81 2.43 -50.67
C GLU A 24 -29.10 2.64 -49.33
N VAL A 25 -27.98 1.99 -49.17
CA VAL A 25 -26.98 2.38 -48.20
C VAL A 25 -26.45 3.71 -48.65
N VAL A 26 -26.94 4.78 -48.03
CA VAL A 26 -26.30 6.08 -48.12
C VAL A 26 -24.99 5.91 -47.34
N GLU A 27 -23.94 5.58 -48.06
CA GLU A 27 -22.59 5.78 -47.57
C GLU A 27 -22.39 7.31 -47.43
N GLU A 28 -22.64 7.79 -46.23
CA GLU A 28 -22.19 9.11 -45.83
C GLU A 28 -20.67 9.04 -45.79
N SER A 29 -20.04 9.31 -46.90
CA SER A 29 -18.60 9.51 -46.99
C SER A 29 -18.27 10.78 -46.20
N ALA A 30 -18.08 10.62 -44.88
CA ALA A 30 -17.34 11.62 -44.16
C ALA A 30 -16.00 11.76 -44.87
N SER A 31 -15.77 12.92 -45.52
CA SER A 31 -14.54 13.14 -46.26
C SER A 31 -13.35 12.93 -45.32
N GLU A 32 -12.30 12.27 -45.82
CA GLU A 32 -11.07 12.08 -45.05
C GLU A 32 -10.55 13.41 -44.45
N GLU A 33 -10.81 14.54 -45.14
CA GLU A 33 -10.53 15.89 -44.64
C GLU A 33 -11.30 16.26 -43.36
N ALA A 34 -12.53 15.76 -43.11
CA ALA A 34 -13.28 16.04 -41.89
C ALA A 34 -12.73 15.22 -40.71
N LEU A 35 -12.27 14.00 -40.97
CA LEU A 35 -11.62 13.17 -39.95
C LEU A 35 -10.23 13.70 -39.59
N GLU A 36 -9.44 14.14 -40.57
CA GLU A 36 -8.16 14.79 -40.33
C GLU A 36 -8.32 16.11 -39.56
N ALA A 37 -9.35 16.91 -39.86
CA ALA A 37 -9.64 18.14 -39.14
C ALA A 37 -10.10 17.90 -37.69
N GLU A 38 -10.88 16.83 -37.41
CA GLU A 38 -11.23 16.44 -36.04
C GLU A 38 -10.03 15.89 -35.27
N GLU A 39 -9.16 15.14 -35.93
CA GLU A 39 -7.94 14.60 -35.30
C GLU A 39 -6.92 15.73 -35.00
N GLU A 40 -6.75 16.70 -35.91
CA GLU A 40 -5.96 17.91 -35.65
C GLU A 40 -6.55 18.80 -34.57
N ALA A 41 -7.88 18.95 -34.52
CA ALA A 41 -8.55 19.72 -33.47
C ALA A 41 -8.42 19.04 -32.12
N LEU A 42 -8.48 17.68 -32.07
CA LEU A 42 -8.24 16.91 -30.85
C LEU A 42 -6.80 16.99 -30.37
N VAL A 43 -5.84 16.94 -31.29
CA VAL A 43 -4.40 17.10 -31.00
C VAL A 43 -4.10 18.52 -30.51
N LEU A 44 -4.70 19.55 -31.15
CA LEU A 44 -4.60 20.94 -30.70
C LEU A 44 -5.29 21.17 -29.35
N ALA A 45 -6.46 20.59 -29.11
CA ALA A 45 -7.15 20.68 -27.83
C ALA A 45 -6.40 19.96 -26.71
N LEU A 46 -5.67 18.88 -27.02
CA LEU A 46 -4.77 18.19 -26.08
C LEU A 46 -3.45 18.95 -25.88
N ALA A 47 -3.00 19.73 -26.86
CA ALA A 47 -1.81 20.57 -26.77
C ALA A 47 -2.08 21.90 -26.03
N ASP A 48 -3.30 22.45 -26.14
CA ASP A 48 -3.73 23.67 -25.43
C ASP A 48 -4.18 23.43 -23.97
N THR A 49 -4.27 22.19 -23.53
CA THR A 49 -4.12 21.90 -22.12
C THR A 49 -2.63 22.03 -21.79
N GLU A 50 -2.12 23.25 -21.70
CA GLU A 50 -1.03 23.55 -20.80
C GLU A 50 -1.51 23.10 -19.41
N VAL A 51 -1.31 21.83 -19.11
CA VAL A 51 -1.11 21.39 -17.74
C VAL A 51 0.09 22.26 -17.34
N GLU A 52 -0.18 23.37 -16.64
CA GLU A 52 0.87 24.13 -15.95
C GLU A 52 1.74 23.04 -15.32
N ALA A 53 2.94 22.86 -15.86
CA ALA A 53 3.84 21.82 -15.38
C ALA A 53 4.13 22.23 -13.93
N ARG A 54 3.36 21.62 -13.00
CA ARG A 54 3.54 21.87 -11.58
C ARG A 54 5.01 21.61 -11.30
N GLU A 55 5.75 22.64 -11.02
CA GLU A 55 7.14 22.50 -10.61
C GLU A 55 7.13 21.79 -9.26
N TRP A 56 7.34 20.47 -9.30
CA TRP A 56 7.50 19.68 -8.11
C TRP A 56 8.78 20.09 -7.40
N LYS A 57 8.67 20.40 -6.11
CA LYS A 57 9.80 20.76 -5.26
C LYS A 57 10.81 19.61 -5.19
N TYR A 58 10.31 18.39 -5.13
CA TYR A 58 11.11 17.19 -4.98
C TYR A 58 11.28 16.45 -6.31
N LYS A 59 12.46 15.84 -6.53
CA LYS A 59 12.86 15.23 -7.80
C LYS A 59 13.12 13.73 -7.62
N GLU A 60 12.60 12.93 -8.58
CA GLU A 60 12.92 11.51 -8.68
C GLU A 60 14.42 11.28 -8.89
N GLY A 61 14.97 10.26 -8.24
CA GLY A 61 16.39 9.94 -8.29
C GLY A 61 17.27 10.78 -7.35
N GLN A 62 16.71 11.79 -6.69
CA GLN A 62 17.39 12.63 -5.70
C GLN A 62 16.71 12.57 -4.35
N HIS A 63 15.42 12.93 -4.28
CA HIS A 63 14.67 13.04 -3.04
C HIS A 63 13.79 11.81 -2.78
N TYR A 64 13.41 11.10 -3.85
CA TYR A 64 12.70 9.85 -3.79
C TYR A 64 13.08 8.95 -4.97
N PHE A 65 12.82 7.66 -4.83
CA PHE A 65 13.16 6.63 -5.81
C PHE A 65 11.92 5.80 -6.14
N ARG A 66 11.67 5.61 -7.42
CA ARG A 66 10.57 4.78 -7.90
C ARG A 66 10.89 3.31 -7.76
N LEU A 67 9.96 2.54 -7.22
CA LEU A 67 10.01 1.08 -7.19
C LEU A 67 9.43 0.53 -8.51
N MET A 68 10.22 -0.22 -9.26
CA MET A 68 9.79 -0.81 -10.52
C MET A 68 10.04 -2.32 -10.52
N PRO A 69 8.99 -3.12 -10.70
CA PRO A 69 7.59 -2.74 -10.75
C PRO A 69 7.07 -2.21 -9.39
N ALA A 70 5.90 -1.57 -9.38
CA ALA A 70 5.22 -1.22 -8.15
C ALA A 70 4.99 -2.48 -7.30
N GLN A 71 5.14 -2.34 -6.00
CA GLN A 71 5.06 -3.46 -5.05
C GLN A 71 3.70 -3.45 -4.32
N PRO A 72 3.26 -4.60 -3.77
CA PRO A 72 2.03 -4.66 -2.99
C PRO A 72 2.13 -3.78 -1.73
N THR A 73 0.98 -3.31 -1.25
CA THR A 73 0.82 -2.58 0.01
C THR A 73 0.33 -3.52 1.12
N VAL A 74 0.39 -3.07 2.38
CA VAL A 74 -0.15 -3.82 3.54
C VAL A 74 -1.68 -3.78 3.53
N GLY A 75 -2.25 -2.62 3.22
CA GLY A 75 -3.69 -2.42 3.17
C GLY A 75 -4.27 -2.58 1.76
N GLY A 76 -5.57 -2.33 1.63
CA GLY A 76 -6.27 -2.34 0.35
C GLY A 76 -5.98 -1.11 -0.51
N ALA A 77 -6.50 -1.12 -1.74
CA ALA A 77 -6.33 -0.04 -2.72
C ALA A 77 -7.28 1.16 -2.52
N ASP A 78 -8.04 1.16 -1.43
CA ASP A 78 -9.03 2.18 -1.07
C ASP A 78 -8.42 3.52 -0.62
N LYS A 79 -7.15 3.50 -0.19
CA LYS A 79 -6.41 4.67 0.29
C LYS A 79 -4.98 4.65 -0.23
N ILE A 80 -4.37 5.83 -0.27
CA ILE A 80 -2.92 5.96 -0.45
C ILE A 80 -2.25 5.46 0.83
N GLU A 81 -1.34 4.50 0.70
CA GLU A 81 -0.61 3.95 1.85
C GLU A 81 0.74 4.63 2.00
N VAL A 82 1.00 5.16 3.19
CA VAL A 82 2.32 5.60 3.64
C VAL A 82 2.83 4.57 4.65
N ALA A 83 3.84 3.81 4.26
CA ALA A 83 4.45 2.77 5.08
C ALA A 83 5.79 3.25 5.63
N GLU A 84 5.95 3.23 6.95
CA GLU A 84 7.23 3.45 7.63
C GLU A 84 7.90 2.12 7.94
N SER A 85 9.08 1.86 7.37
CA SER A 85 9.93 0.79 7.90
C SER A 85 10.81 1.33 9.02
N PHE A 86 10.78 0.66 10.16
CA PHE A 86 11.40 1.14 11.39
C PHE A 86 12.03 0.01 12.24
N MET A 87 12.78 0.38 13.28
CA MET A 87 13.19 -0.52 14.36
C MET A 87 13.14 0.26 15.69
N TYR A 88 12.67 -0.38 16.77
CA TYR A 88 12.70 0.24 18.11
C TYR A 88 14.10 0.68 18.54
N SER A 89 15.13 -0.04 18.07
CA SER A 89 16.54 0.26 18.40
C SER A 89 17.18 1.37 17.56
N CYS A 90 16.49 1.91 16.57
CA CYS A 90 17.04 2.89 15.65
C CYS A 90 16.95 4.31 16.22
N PRO A 91 18.08 5.03 16.46
CA PRO A 91 18.05 6.40 16.97
C PRO A 91 17.34 7.39 16.02
N HIS A 92 17.50 7.20 14.70
CA HIS A 92 16.87 8.05 13.69
C HIS A 92 15.35 7.84 13.64
N CYS A 93 14.85 6.60 13.85
CA CYS A 93 13.43 6.34 14.02
C CYS A 93 12.89 7.03 15.29
N PHE A 94 13.65 6.97 16.39
CA PHE A 94 13.30 7.68 17.62
C PHE A 94 13.21 9.20 17.42
N THR A 95 14.12 9.78 16.65
CA THR A 95 14.09 11.21 16.32
C THR A 95 12.95 11.57 15.39
N LEU A 96 12.59 10.70 14.44
CA LEU A 96 11.48 10.91 13.49
C LEU A 96 10.10 10.84 14.17
N GLU A 97 9.95 10.05 15.22
CA GLU A 97 8.65 9.76 15.87
C GLU A 97 7.81 11.01 16.18
N PRO A 98 8.33 12.08 16.82
CA PRO A 98 7.55 13.29 17.08
C PRO A 98 7.02 13.98 15.81
N TYR A 99 7.79 13.94 14.71
CA TYR A 99 7.38 14.49 13.43
C TYR A 99 6.25 13.67 12.82
N MET A 100 6.37 12.34 12.85
CA MET A 100 5.31 11.44 12.36
C MET A 100 4.03 11.57 13.17
N GLN A 101 4.09 11.70 14.49
CA GLN A 101 2.91 11.91 15.33
C GLN A 101 2.17 13.19 14.95
N LYS A 102 2.90 14.30 14.78
CA LYS A 102 2.32 15.58 14.34
C LYS A 102 1.69 15.46 12.95
N TRP A 103 2.36 14.80 12.02
CA TRP A 103 1.84 14.56 10.67
C TRP A 103 0.57 13.70 10.68
N LEU A 104 0.51 12.68 11.52
CA LEU A 104 -0.67 11.81 11.68
C LEU A 104 -1.92 12.56 12.13
N GLU A 105 -1.78 13.68 12.87
CA GLU A 105 -2.89 14.54 13.28
C GLU A 105 -3.46 15.36 12.12
N THR A 106 -2.65 15.65 11.09
CA THR A 106 -2.97 16.58 10.00
C THR A 106 -3.06 15.94 8.62
N LYS A 107 -2.59 14.70 8.44
CA LYS A 107 -2.58 13.99 7.16
C LYS A 107 -3.97 13.89 6.53
N ASP A 108 -4.03 13.83 5.22
CA ASP A 108 -5.28 13.63 4.48
C ASP A 108 -6.01 12.33 4.95
N PRO A 109 -7.33 12.37 5.16
CA PRO A 109 -8.13 11.19 5.52
C PRO A 109 -8.06 10.05 4.48
N GLY A 110 -7.77 10.36 3.22
CA GLY A 110 -7.52 9.40 2.14
C GLY A 110 -6.17 8.68 2.26
N VAL A 111 -5.31 9.10 3.19
CA VAL A 111 -4.02 8.48 3.46
C VAL A 111 -4.11 7.51 4.64
N ARG A 112 -3.64 6.28 4.45
CA ARG A 112 -3.44 5.27 5.50
C ARG A 112 -1.96 5.20 5.86
N PHE A 113 -1.66 5.31 7.15
CA PHE A 113 -0.32 5.08 7.67
C PHE A 113 -0.21 3.66 8.22
N VAL A 114 0.89 2.99 7.90
CA VAL A 114 1.21 1.64 8.41
C VAL A 114 2.68 1.57 8.80
N ARG A 115 3.01 0.69 9.74
CA ARG A 115 4.38 0.40 10.13
C ARG A 115 4.79 -1.00 9.72
N ILE A 116 5.99 -1.11 9.17
CA ILE A 116 6.61 -2.38 8.75
C ILE A 116 7.95 -2.50 9.47
N PRO A 117 8.01 -3.23 10.60
CA PRO A 117 9.27 -3.42 11.30
C PRO A 117 10.32 -4.09 10.42
N ALA A 118 11.53 -3.54 10.36
CA ALA A 118 12.65 -4.14 9.67
C ALA A 118 13.17 -5.37 10.44
N VAL A 119 13.70 -6.36 9.70
CA VAL A 119 14.15 -7.66 10.24
C VAL A 119 15.62 -7.95 9.89
N PHE A 120 16.48 -6.93 9.88
CA PHE A 120 17.86 -7.02 9.41
C PHE A 120 18.75 -7.96 10.24
N ASN A 121 18.45 -8.18 11.51
CA ASN A 121 19.23 -8.99 12.42
C ASN A 121 18.34 -9.58 13.52
N ARG A 122 18.92 -10.40 14.39
CA ARG A 122 18.19 -11.07 15.48
C ARG A 122 17.47 -10.10 16.43
N LEU A 123 18.09 -8.96 16.76
CA LEU A 123 17.46 -7.95 17.61
C LEU A 123 16.24 -7.31 16.90
N ALA A 124 16.43 -6.92 15.65
CA ALA A 124 15.36 -6.37 14.83
C ALA A 124 14.19 -7.36 14.68
N MET A 125 14.47 -8.66 14.48
CA MET A 125 13.44 -9.70 14.42
C MET A 125 12.65 -9.79 15.73
N MET A 126 13.32 -9.73 16.89
CA MET A 126 12.66 -9.75 18.19
C MET A 126 11.77 -8.50 18.39
N HIS A 127 12.26 -7.34 17.98
CA HIS A 127 11.48 -6.09 18.01
C HIS A 127 10.29 -6.13 17.05
N ALA A 128 10.47 -6.69 15.85
CA ALA A 128 9.38 -6.88 14.89
C ALA A 128 8.29 -7.81 15.45
N GLN A 129 8.69 -8.91 16.09
CA GLN A 129 7.75 -9.81 16.76
C GLN A 129 7.03 -9.11 17.92
N THR A 130 7.73 -8.25 18.68
CA THR A 130 7.11 -7.42 19.73
C THR A 130 6.02 -6.51 19.15
N TYR A 131 6.32 -5.82 18.05
CA TYR A 131 5.36 -4.95 17.36
C TYR A 131 4.13 -5.71 16.88
N TYR A 132 4.31 -6.81 16.14
CA TYR A 132 3.18 -7.58 15.60
C TYR A 132 2.36 -8.29 16.68
N THR A 133 2.98 -8.62 17.81
CA THR A 133 2.25 -9.13 18.99
C THR A 133 1.36 -8.05 19.58
N ALA A 134 1.89 -6.82 19.75
CA ALA A 134 1.11 -5.69 20.24
C ALA A 134 -0.03 -5.32 19.29
N GLU A 135 0.22 -5.30 17.98
CA GLU A 135 -0.78 -5.04 16.95
C GLU A 135 -1.90 -6.10 16.95
N LEU A 136 -1.55 -7.38 17.13
CA LEU A 136 -2.55 -8.45 17.27
C LEU A 136 -3.42 -8.25 18.53
N LEU A 137 -2.80 -7.89 19.65
CA LEU A 137 -3.49 -7.67 20.91
C LEU A 137 -4.36 -6.41 20.89
N GLU A 138 -3.94 -5.36 20.21
CA GLU A 138 -4.78 -4.18 19.94
C GLU A 138 -6.00 -4.55 19.10
N ASN A 139 -5.81 -5.26 17.99
CA ASN A 139 -6.91 -5.69 17.12
C ASN A 139 -7.92 -6.60 17.86
N ASN A 140 -7.49 -7.29 18.92
CA ASN A 140 -8.33 -8.10 19.79
C ASN A 140 -8.91 -7.30 20.98
N GLY A 141 -8.65 -5.99 21.07
CA GLY A 141 -9.13 -5.11 22.14
C GLY A 141 -8.44 -5.30 23.49
N MET A 142 -7.29 -6.01 23.54
CA MET A 142 -6.52 -6.24 24.77
C MET A 142 -5.54 -5.09 25.05
N ILE A 143 -5.02 -4.44 24.03
CA ILE A 143 -4.25 -3.18 24.10
C ILE A 143 -5.14 -2.08 23.55
N ALA A 144 -5.27 -0.98 24.28
CA ALA A 144 -6.16 0.11 23.90
C ALA A 144 -5.61 0.99 22.76
N ASP A 145 -4.28 1.15 22.72
CA ASP A 145 -3.59 2.04 21.77
C ASP A 145 -2.20 1.50 21.44
N LEU A 146 -2.02 1.07 20.19
CA LEU A 146 -0.75 0.59 19.65
C LEU A 146 0.31 1.70 19.58
N ALA A 147 -0.09 2.95 19.35
CA ALA A 147 0.84 4.07 19.30
C ALA A 147 1.46 4.33 20.67
N GLU A 148 0.65 4.27 21.73
CA GLU A 148 1.12 4.37 23.11
C GLU A 148 2.07 3.22 23.46
N PHE A 149 1.73 1.99 23.07
CA PHE A 149 2.61 0.83 23.27
C PHE A 149 3.95 1.01 22.55
N ASN A 150 3.94 1.43 21.28
CA ASN A 150 5.14 1.65 20.50
C ASN A 150 6.02 2.72 21.11
N ASN A 151 5.44 3.83 21.55
CA ASN A 151 6.18 4.88 22.27
C ASN A 151 6.81 4.34 23.56
N ALA A 152 6.09 3.53 24.34
CA ALA A 152 6.65 2.90 25.53
C ALA A 152 7.82 1.96 25.20
N ALA A 153 7.73 1.16 24.12
CA ALA A 153 8.81 0.28 23.67
C ALA A 153 10.07 1.05 23.26
N VAL A 154 9.90 2.15 22.54
CA VAL A 154 10.99 3.05 22.15
C VAL A 154 11.66 3.70 23.38
N ILE A 155 10.87 4.18 24.34
CA ILE A 155 11.34 4.75 25.61
C ILE A 155 12.12 3.71 26.43
N GLU A 156 11.63 2.46 26.52
CA GLU A 156 12.36 1.37 27.18
C GLU A 156 13.76 1.22 26.59
N TYR A 157 13.87 1.22 25.27
CA TYR A 157 15.15 1.02 24.58
C TYR A 157 16.10 2.21 24.75
N HIS A 158 15.63 3.42 24.44
CA HIS A 158 16.52 4.60 24.32
C HIS A 158 16.75 5.32 25.65
N ASN A 159 15.74 5.37 26.52
CA ASN A 159 15.79 6.20 27.73
C ASN A 159 16.00 5.37 29.00
N ARG A 160 15.48 4.14 29.06
CA ARG A 160 15.57 3.30 30.27
C ARG A 160 16.65 2.23 30.21
N GLY A 161 17.34 2.10 29.05
CA GLY A 161 18.39 1.12 28.84
C GLY A 161 17.92 -0.34 28.76
N ASN A 162 16.60 -0.57 28.73
CA ASN A 162 16.03 -1.89 28.52
C ASN A 162 16.00 -2.20 27.02
N ARG A 163 16.96 -2.95 26.54
CA ARG A 163 17.12 -3.22 25.10
C ARG A 163 16.13 -4.21 24.51
N LEU A 164 15.16 -4.69 25.28
CA LEU A 164 14.12 -5.64 24.85
C LEU A 164 14.72 -6.85 24.08
N THR A 165 15.84 -7.39 24.61
CA THR A 165 16.58 -8.51 24.02
C THR A 165 16.19 -9.86 24.57
N ARG A 166 15.29 -9.89 25.56
CA ARG A 166 14.86 -11.08 26.29
C ARG A 166 13.35 -11.08 26.39
N ILE A 167 12.76 -12.25 26.24
CA ILE A 167 11.31 -12.45 26.28
C ILE A 167 10.71 -11.96 27.61
N ASP A 168 11.37 -12.25 28.73
CA ASP A 168 10.90 -11.80 30.06
C ASP A 168 10.87 -10.26 30.20
N ALA A 169 11.80 -9.55 29.57
CA ALA A 169 11.81 -8.10 29.55
C ALA A 169 10.69 -7.53 28.63
N ILE A 170 10.43 -8.19 27.51
CA ILE A 170 9.35 -7.82 26.61
C ILE A 170 8.00 -8.10 27.26
N GLN A 171 7.81 -9.26 27.90
CA GLN A 171 6.59 -9.61 28.64
C GLN A 171 6.25 -8.57 29.70
N LYS A 172 7.25 -8.11 30.48
CA LYS A 172 7.04 -7.03 31.47
C LYS A 172 6.60 -5.71 30.84
N LEU A 173 6.96 -5.43 29.58
CA LEU A 173 6.40 -4.29 28.87
C LEU A 173 4.92 -4.48 28.60
N PHE A 174 4.49 -5.66 28.15
CA PHE A 174 3.08 -5.98 27.91
C PHE A 174 2.25 -5.98 29.20
N GLU A 175 2.79 -6.43 30.32
CA GLU A 175 2.13 -6.37 31.64
C GLU A 175 1.73 -4.95 32.04
N ARG A 176 2.49 -3.93 31.61
CA ARG A 176 2.15 -2.51 31.86
C ARG A 176 0.93 -2.06 31.06
N PHE A 177 0.56 -2.79 30.02
CA PHE A 177 -0.63 -2.60 29.21
C PHE A 177 -1.76 -3.57 29.55
N ASN A 178 -1.71 -4.13 30.78
CA ASN A 178 -2.67 -5.07 31.33
C ASN A 178 -2.80 -6.40 30.56
N VAL A 179 -1.76 -6.78 29.81
CA VAL A 179 -1.69 -8.08 29.14
C VAL A 179 -1.04 -9.08 30.11
N SER A 180 -1.74 -10.14 30.44
CA SER A 180 -1.21 -11.21 31.30
C SER A 180 -0.11 -12.01 30.60
N ALA A 181 0.70 -12.73 31.36
CA ALA A 181 1.74 -13.62 30.83
C ALA A 181 1.17 -14.67 29.87
N GLU A 182 0.00 -15.25 30.22
CA GLU A 182 -0.66 -16.25 29.36
C GLU A 182 -1.14 -15.67 28.03
N GLU A 183 -1.76 -14.49 28.05
CA GLU A 183 -2.21 -13.78 26.84
C GLU A 183 -1.03 -13.40 25.96
N PHE A 184 0.05 -12.90 26.57
CA PHE A 184 1.29 -12.60 25.87
C PHE A 184 1.87 -13.86 25.20
N ASP A 185 2.06 -14.96 25.94
CA ASP A 185 2.63 -16.19 25.38
C ASP A 185 1.79 -16.76 24.25
N LYS A 186 0.47 -16.72 24.39
CA LYS A 186 -0.47 -17.14 23.35
C LYS A 186 -0.36 -16.27 22.09
N ALA A 187 -0.29 -14.96 22.24
CA ALA A 187 -0.17 -14.03 21.11
C ALA A 187 1.22 -14.13 20.46
N TRP A 188 2.28 -14.12 21.27
CA TRP A 188 3.68 -14.17 20.82
C TRP A 188 3.98 -15.41 19.97
N ASN A 189 3.44 -16.56 20.33
CA ASN A 189 3.65 -17.83 19.63
C ASN A 189 2.54 -18.15 18.61
N SER A 190 1.72 -17.16 18.26
CA SER A 190 0.55 -17.38 17.41
C SER A 190 0.90 -17.39 15.92
N PHE A 191 0.12 -18.14 15.14
CA PHE A 191 0.21 -18.15 13.69
C PHE A 191 0.02 -16.75 13.04
N PRO A 192 -0.94 -15.91 13.48
CA PRO A 192 -1.10 -14.56 12.94
C PRO A 192 0.17 -13.69 13.08
N VAL A 193 0.87 -13.74 14.22
CA VAL A 193 2.13 -13.01 14.41
C VAL A 193 3.22 -13.56 13.49
N ASP A 194 3.38 -14.87 13.40
CA ASP A 194 4.35 -15.50 12.50
C ASP A 194 4.06 -15.13 11.02
N GLN A 195 2.79 -15.13 10.62
CA GLN A 195 2.39 -14.71 9.27
C GLN A 195 2.73 -13.23 9.01
N LYS A 196 2.44 -12.32 9.95
CA LYS A 196 2.79 -10.91 9.81
C LYS A 196 4.30 -10.67 9.74
N MET A 197 5.07 -11.42 10.52
CA MET A 197 6.54 -11.41 10.45
C MET A 197 7.05 -11.77 9.04
N ARG A 198 6.50 -12.81 8.42
CA ARG A 198 6.87 -13.23 7.06
C ARG A 198 6.47 -12.21 6.01
N VAL A 199 5.25 -11.68 6.10
CA VAL A 199 4.75 -10.65 5.17
C VAL A 199 5.59 -9.38 5.31
N GLY A 200 5.85 -8.90 6.51
CA GLY A 200 6.70 -7.74 6.76
C GLY A 200 8.12 -7.91 6.22
N ALA A 201 8.74 -9.08 6.44
CA ALA A 201 10.06 -9.39 5.90
C ALA A 201 10.07 -9.42 4.36
N ASP A 202 9.01 -9.95 3.73
CA ASP A 202 8.88 -9.95 2.27
C ASP A 202 8.72 -8.52 1.73
N LEU A 203 7.92 -7.68 2.37
CA LEU A 203 7.74 -6.28 1.99
C LEU A 203 9.05 -5.47 2.13
N VAL A 204 9.77 -5.60 3.25
CA VAL A 204 11.09 -4.97 3.45
C VAL A 204 12.04 -5.31 2.29
N ARG A 205 12.07 -6.59 1.89
CA ARG A 205 12.87 -7.05 0.75
C ARG A 205 12.39 -6.47 -0.59
N ARG A 206 11.07 -6.53 -0.86
CA ARG A 206 10.47 -6.03 -2.12
C ARG A 206 10.63 -4.53 -2.29
N TYR A 207 10.51 -3.78 -1.21
CA TYR A 207 10.73 -2.33 -1.23
C TYR A 207 12.22 -1.95 -1.32
N GLY A 208 13.12 -2.94 -1.29
CA GLY A 208 14.56 -2.70 -1.30
C GLY A 208 15.05 -1.89 -0.11
N ILE A 209 14.44 -2.09 1.06
CA ILE A 209 14.77 -1.36 2.29
C ILE A 209 16.04 -1.95 2.88
N THR A 210 17.08 -1.12 2.99
CA THR A 210 18.40 -1.49 3.53
C THR A 210 18.76 -0.70 4.79
N SER A 211 17.99 0.34 5.11
CA SER A 211 18.15 1.20 6.28
C SER A 211 16.81 1.64 6.83
N VAL A 212 16.78 2.15 8.05
CA VAL A 212 15.61 2.71 8.70
C VAL A 212 15.95 4.04 9.39
N PRO A 213 15.00 5.00 9.47
CA PRO A 213 13.65 4.93 8.92
C PRO A 213 13.66 5.04 7.39
N THR A 214 12.76 4.32 6.73
CA THR A 214 12.50 4.44 5.30
C THR A 214 10.99 4.53 5.11
N ILE A 215 10.54 5.49 4.31
CA ILE A 215 9.14 5.67 3.95
C ILE A 215 8.90 5.11 2.54
N VAL A 216 7.80 4.40 2.39
CA VAL A 216 7.32 3.90 1.09
C VAL A 216 5.89 4.38 0.88
N VAL A 217 5.65 5.09 -0.22
CA VAL A 217 4.32 5.60 -0.57
C VAL A 217 3.71 4.68 -1.64
N ASN A 218 2.56 4.11 -1.28
CA ASN A 218 1.70 3.29 -2.14
C ASN A 218 2.42 2.14 -2.87
N GLY A 219 3.50 1.59 -2.28
CA GLY A 219 4.32 0.56 -2.90
C GLY A 219 5.05 1.01 -4.17
N LYS A 220 5.07 2.32 -4.46
CA LYS A 220 5.60 2.89 -5.70
C LYS A 220 6.83 3.76 -5.50
N TYR A 221 6.89 4.50 -4.41
CA TYR A 221 7.95 5.47 -4.16
C TYR A 221 8.59 5.21 -2.80
N ARG A 222 9.91 5.27 -2.74
CA ARG A 222 10.70 5.10 -1.53
C ARG A 222 11.52 6.36 -1.27
N THR A 223 11.54 6.82 -0.01
CA THR A 223 12.33 7.96 0.44
C THR A 223 12.78 7.80 1.89
N SER A 224 13.63 8.70 2.35
CA SER A 224 14.07 8.83 3.73
C SER A 224 14.30 10.31 4.07
N ALA A 225 14.46 10.64 5.36
CA ALA A 225 14.80 12.00 5.76
C ALA A 225 16.14 12.46 5.17
N ALA A 226 17.09 11.54 4.96
CA ALA A 226 18.37 11.85 4.33
C ALA A 226 18.22 12.22 2.86
N ASP A 227 17.34 11.52 2.14
CA ASP A 227 17.06 11.80 0.73
C ASP A 227 16.24 13.10 0.57
N ALA A 228 15.26 13.32 1.43
CA ALA A 228 14.39 14.50 1.39
C ALA A 228 15.13 15.80 1.82
N GLY A 229 16.20 15.70 2.61
CA GLY A 229 16.97 16.84 3.11
C GLY A 229 16.75 17.17 4.59
N GLY A 230 15.84 16.44 5.27
CA GLY A 230 15.52 16.62 6.68
C GLY A 230 14.22 15.92 7.06
N TYR A 231 13.82 16.04 8.32
CA TYR A 231 12.56 15.44 8.79
C TYR A 231 11.33 16.27 8.40
N ASP A 232 11.44 17.59 8.41
CA ASP A 232 10.34 18.46 7.95
C ASP A 232 10.14 18.32 6.44
N GLU A 233 11.24 18.30 5.67
CA GLU A 233 11.24 18.10 4.22
C GLU A 233 10.72 16.70 3.84
N LEU A 234 10.95 15.68 4.67
CA LEU A 234 10.36 14.36 4.48
C LEU A 234 8.83 14.39 4.55
N LEU A 235 8.27 15.10 5.52
CA LEU A 235 6.81 15.21 5.65
C LEU A 235 6.19 16.02 4.51
N GLU A 236 6.84 17.11 4.09
CA GLU A 236 6.41 17.87 2.91
C GLU A 236 6.44 17.00 1.64
N LEU A 237 7.49 16.19 1.46
CA LEU A 237 7.60 15.27 0.32
C LEU A 237 6.51 14.18 0.34
N ILE A 238 6.12 13.68 1.50
CA ILE A 238 5.04 12.70 1.63
C ILE A 238 3.69 13.30 1.24
N ASP A 239 3.48 14.58 1.52
CA ASP A 239 2.23 15.30 1.23
C ASP A 239 2.16 15.79 -0.23
N GLU A 240 3.29 15.92 -0.94
CA GLU A 240 3.39 16.29 -2.36
C GLU A 240 3.02 15.14 -3.29
#